data_5b09d6899b367e8df510c15e3fc6553a
#
_entry.id   5b09d6899b367e8df510c15e3fc6553a
#
_cell.length_a   1.000
_cell.length_b   1.000
_cell.length_c   1.000
_cell.angle_alpha   90.00
_cell.angle_beta   90.00
_cell.angle_gamma   90.00
#
_symmetry.space_group_name_H-M   'P 1'
#
loop_
_entity.id
_entity.type
_entity.pdbx_description
1 polymer ?
#
loop_
_entity_poly.entity_id
_entity_poly.type
_entity_poly.pdbx_seq_one_letter_code
_entity_poly.pdbx_strand_id
1 'polypeptide(L)'
;MYVSYTAPHWPLHALPEDILKYKGKYDKGWDKIRKERIERMREMGLIKKEWQLSPRDSNVKDWESEIEDREWEIRNMEVYAAMIDRMDYGIGEIVKKLKEDGIYENTLIFYLQDNGACSEAVSYTHLTLPTIYSV
;
A
#
# COMPACT_ATOMS: atom_id res chain seq x y z
N MET A 1 -18.76 -10.52 12.92
CA MET A 1 -18.51 -9.05 12.92
C MET A 1 -18.02 -8.65 11.53
N TYR A 2 -18.49 -7.53 11.01
CA TYR A 2 -18.02 -6.94 9.74
C TYR A 2 -17.36 -5.59 10.07
N VAL A 3 -16.14 -5.40 9.58
CA VAL A 3 -15.36 -4.17 9.80
C VAL A 3 -14.93 -3.64 8.45
N SER A 4 -15.44 -2.47 8.07
CA SER A 4 -15.08 -1.80 6.82
C SER A 4 -14.22 -0.58 7.12
N TYR A 5 -13.12 -0.48 6.37
CA TYR A 5 -12.24 0.69 6.41
C TYR A 5 -12.42 1.51 5.14
N THR A 6 -12.44 2.82 5.29
CA THR A 6 -12.39 3.75 4.15
C THR A 6 -10.96 4.00 3.67
N ALA A 7 -9.98 3.80 4.56
CA ALA A 7 -8.58 3.87 4.20
C ALA A 7 -8.19 2.73 3.25
N PRO A 8 -7.35 2.98 2.26
CA PRO A 8 -6.64 4.22 1.94
C PRO A 8 -7.31 5.07 0.84
N HIS A 9 -8.64 5.13 0.80
CA HIS A 9 -9.37 5.91 -0.21
C HIS A 9 -9.11 7.41 -0.08
N TRP A 10 -9.14 8.12 -1.19
CA TRP A 10 -9.08 9.58 -1.23
C TRP A 10 -10.32 10.22 -0.55
N PRO A 11 -10.22 11.38 0.14
CA PRO A 11 -9.03 12.23 0.32
C PRO A 11 -8.04 11.66 1.35
N LEU A 12 -6.74 11.89 1.10
CA LEU A 12 -5.68 11.35 1.94
C LEU A 12 -5.55 12.13 3.25
N HIS A 13 -5.73 11.42 4.36
CA HIS A 13 -5.58 11.96 5.71
C HIS A 13 -4.92 10.92 6.62
N ALA A 14 -3.85 11.31 7.29
CA ALA A 14 -3.19 10.49 8.29
C ALA A 14 -2.69 11.35 9.45
N LEU A 15 -2.45 10.72 10.59
CA LEU A 15 -1.90 11.39 11.74
C LEU A 15 -0.44 11.78 11.49
N PRO A 16 0.01 12.96 11.97
CA PRO A 16 1.39 13.41 11.76
C PRO A 16 2.45 12.39 12.19
N GLU A 17 2.23 11.74 13.32
CA GLU A 17 3.13 10.71 13.85
C GLU A 17 3.23 9.47 12.95
N ASP A 18 2.16 9.10 12.26
CA ASP A 18 2.18 7.98 11.31
C ASP A 18 2.89 8.38 10.03
N ILE A 19 2.67 9.60 9.55
CA ILE A 19 3.37 10.11 8.36
C ILE A 19 4.89 10.16 8.61
N LEU A 20 5.32 10.56 9.80
CA LEU A 20 6.73 10.62 10.15
C LEU A 20 7.45 9.27 10.04
N LYS A 21 6.76 8.15 10.24
CA LYS A 21 7.33 6.80 10.05
C LYS A 21 7.77 6.54 8.60
N TYR A 22 7.19 7.27 7.65
CA TYR A 22 7.42 7.10 6.21
C TYR A 22 8.27 8.20 5.60
N LYS A 23 8.67 9.21 6.37
CA LYS A 23 9.51 10.30 5.90
C LYS A 23 10.78 9.78 5.22
N GLY A 24 11.00 10.22 4.00
CA GLY A 24 12.18 9.86 3.20
C GLY A 24 12.15 8.47 2.55
N LYS A 25 11.15 7.64 2.83
CA LYS A 25 11.07 6.28 2.24
C LYS A 25 10.73 6.29 0.75
N TYR A 26 10.19 7.38 0.26
CA TYR A 26 9.70 7.54 -1.10
C TYR A 26 10.54 8.49 -1.97
N ASP A 27 11.65 9.04 -1.44
CA ASP A 27 12.53 10.00 -2.14
C ASP A 27 13.07 9.48 -3.47
N LYS A 28 13.23 8.18 -3.58
CA LYS A 28 13.74 7.50 -4.79
C LYS A 28 12.69 7.25 -5.87
N GLY A 29 11.44 7.67 -5.63
CA GLY A 29 10.33 7.58 -6.56
C GLY A 29 9.75 6.19 -6.78
N TRP A 30 8.60 6.17 -7.43
CA TRP A 30 7.79 4.94 -7.56
C TRP A 30 8.40 3.87 -8.47
N ASP A 31 9.07 4.23 -9.55
CA ASP A 31 9.63 3.23 -10.46
C ASP A 31 10.69 2.36 -9.76
N LYS A 32 11.53 2.97 -8.94
CA LYS A 32 12.52 2.26 -8.15
C LYS A 32 11.88 1.45 -7.02
N ILE A 33 10.91 2.03 -6.33
CA ILE A 33 10.18 1.37 -5.24
C ILE A 33 9.42 0.14 -5.75
N ARG A 34 8.78 0.23 -6.93
CA ARG A 34 8.12 -0.93 -7.56
C ARG A 34 9.09 -2.08 -7.82
N LYS A 35 10.25 -1.78 -8.37
CA LYS A 35 11.30 -2.79 -8.63
C LYS A 35 11.78 -3.44 -7.33
N GLU A 36 12.09 -2.64 -6.32
CA GLU A 36 12.53 -3.16 -5.02
C GLU A 36 11.45 -3.99 -4.32
N ARG A 37 10.18 -3.62 -4.48
CA ARG A 37 9.07 -4.38 -3.93
C ARG A 37 8.96 -5.77 -4.54
N ILE A 38 9.00 -5.88 -5.87
CA ILE A 38 8.87 -7.18 -6.52
C ILE A 38 10.03 -8.10 -6.17
N GLU A 39 11.26 -7.57 -6.07
CA GLU A 39 12.40 -8.37 -5.64
C GLU A 39 12.22 -8.89 -4.21
N ARG A 40 11.82 -8.03 -3.28
CA ARG A 40 11.53 -8.44 -1.90
C ARG A 40 10.40 -9.48 -1.83
N MET A 41 9.34 -9.34 -2.63
CA MET A 41 8.27 -10.34 -2.69
C MET A 41 8.77 -11.70 -3.21
N ARG A 42 9.70 -11.70 -4.15
CA ARG A 42 10.37 -12.93 -4.63
C ARG A 42 11.24 -13.57 -3.54
N GLU A 43 12.01 -12.76 -2.84
CA GLU A 43 12.85 -13.21 -1.71
C GLU A 43 12.02 -13.82 -0.58
N MET A 44 10.86 -13.24 -0.30
CA MET A 44 9.91 -13.73 0.71
C MET A 44 9.10 -14.96 0.24
N GLY A 45 9.22 -15.36 -1.02
CA GLY A 45 8.44 -16.47 -1.60
C GLY A 45 6.95 -16.17 -1.80
N LEU A 46 6.55 -14.89 -1.78
CA LEU A 46 5.16 -14.47 -1.98
C LEU A 46 4.72 -14.56 -3.44
N ILE A 47 5.66 -14.47 -4.36
CA ILE A 47 5.45 -14.59 -5.80
C ILE A 47 6.52 -15.50 -6.41
N LYS A 48 6.22 -16.08 -7.56
CA LYS A 48 7.18 -16.92 -8.29
C LYS A 48 8.28 -16.06 -8.91
N LYS A 49 9.49 -16.60 -8.98
CA LYS A 49 10.66 -15.88 -9.52
C LYS A 49 10.52 -15.51 -11.00
N GLU A 50 9.82 -16.32 -11.77
CA GLU A 50 9.57 -16.11 -13.20
C GLU A 50 8.51 -15.04 -13.49
N TRP A 51 7.72 -14.61 -12.51
CA TRP A 51 6.72 -13.57 -12.72
C TRP A 51 7.37 -12.22 -12.95
N GLN A 52 6.98 -11.59 -14.05
CA GLN A 52 7.53 -10.30 -14.44
C GLN A 52 6.74 -9.14 -13.81
N LEU A 53 7.44 -8.05 -13.53
CA LEU A 53 6.80 -6.80 -13.17
C LEU A 53 6.02 -6.28 -14.39
N SER A 54 4.74 -5.95 -14.22
CA SER A 54 3.96 -5.33 -15.28
C SER A 54 4.60 -4.02 -15.75
N PRO A 55 4.43 -3.62 -17.01
CA PRO A 55 4.81 -2.28 -17.46
C PRO A 55 4.18 -1.22 -16.56
N ARG A 56 4.80 -0.05 -16.49
CA ARG A 56 4.15 1.12 -15.88
C ARG A 56 2.90 1.46 -16.69
N ASP A 57 1.80 1.78 -16.01
CA ASP A 57 0.59 2.27 -16.67
C ASP A 57 0.90 3.55 -17.46
N SER A 58 0.34 3.69 -18.65
CA SER A 58 0.58 4.84 -19.54
C SER A 58 0.09 6.18 -18.96
N ASN A 59 -0.82 6.14 -18.00
CA ASN A 59 -1.30 7.33 -17.29
C ASN A 59 -0.41 7.75 -16.13
N VAL A 60 0.57 6.92 -15.75
CA VAL A 60 1.53 7.22 -14.68
C VAL A 60 2.77 7.84 -15.27
N LYS A 61 3.04 9.08 -14.91
CA LYS A 61 4.22 9.84 -15.35
C LYS A 61 5.52 9.13 -14.95
N ASP A 62 6.54 9.29 -15.78
CA ASP A 62 7.88 8.83 -15.45
C ASP A 62 8.48 9.67 -14.32
N TRP A 63 8.98 8.99 -13.27
CA TRP A 63 9.51 9.69 -12.11
C TRP A 63 10.69 10.61 -12.43
N GLU A 64 11.58 10.18 -13.30
CA GLU A 64 12.82 10.93 -13.56
C GLU A 64 12.62 12.09 -14.54
N SER A 65 11.71 11.96 -15.49
CA SER A 65 11.60 12.89 -16.62
C SER A 65 10.31 13.73 -16.64
N GLU A 66 9.23 13.30 -15.95
CA GLU A 66 7.91 13.90 -16.12
C GLU A 66 7.31 14.49 -14.84
N ILE A 67 7.95 14.31 -13.67
CA ILE A 67 7.44 14.83 -12.41
C ILE A 67 7.97 16.23 -12.14
N GLU A 68 7.04 17.19 -12.09
CA GLU A 68 7.31 18.60 -11.84
C GLU A 68 7.48 18.92 -10.35
N ASP A 69 6.61 18.38 -9.51
CA ASP A 69 6.64 18.59 -8.05
C ASP A 69 6.86 17.26 -7.31
N ARG A 70 8.14 16.89 -7.20
CA ARG A 70 8.54 15.65 -6.52
C ARG A 70 8.24 15.67 -5.04
N GLU A 71 8.34 16.82 -4.38
CA GLU A 71 8.06 16.92 -2.94
C GLU A 71 6.59 16.63 -2.64
N TRP A 72 5.70 17.16 -3.47
CA TRP A 72 4.27 16.88 -3.38
C TRP A 72 3.96 15.40 -3.57
N GLU A 73 4.54 14.78 -4.59
CA GLU A 73 4.32 13.36 -4.88
C GLU A 73 4.88 12.45 -3.77
N ILE A 74 6.08 12.74 -3.27
CA ILE A 74 6.67 12.05 -2.12
C ILE A 74 5.73 12.16 -0.92
N ARG A 75 5.23 13.36 -0.64
CA ARG A 75 4.34 13.60 0.47
C ARG A 75 3.03 12.83 0.36
N ASN A 76 2.43 12.78 -0.82
CA ASN A 76 1.23 11.97 -1.07
C ASN A 76 1.48 10.49 -0.77
N MET A 77 2.61 9.96 -1.19
CA MET A 77 2.98 8.57 -0.91
C MET A 77 3.22 8.29 0.58
N GLU A 78 3.85 9.21 1.29
CA GLU A 78 4.04 9.12 2.73
C GLU A 78 2.69 9.09 3.47
N VAL A 79 1.77 9.97 3.11
CA VAL A 79 0.42 10.02 3.71
C VAL A 79 -0.36 8.74 3.39
N TYR A 80 -0.33 8.29 2.15
CA TYR A 80 -1.00 7.05 1.74
C TYR A 80 -0.50 5.84 2.53
N ALA A 81 0.81 5.70 2.65
CA ALA A 81 1.42 4.62 3.44
C ALA A 81 1.04 4.71 4.92
N ALA A 82 0.98 5.91 5.47
CA ALA A 82 0.56 6.14 6.85
C ALA A 82 -0.91 5.75 7.08
N MET A 83 -1.80 5.97 6.09
CA MET A 83 -3.20 5.50 6.17
C MET A 83 -3.28 3.97 6.25
N ILE A 84 -2.48 3.27 5.45
CA ILE A 84 -2.42 1.79 5.48
C ILE A 84 -1.87 1.31 6.82
N ASP A 85 -0.81 1.92 7.33
CA ASP A 85 -0.21 1.60 8.63
C ASP A 85 -1.23 1.76 9.78
N ARG A 86 -2.02 2.83 9.75
CA ARG A 86 -3.08 3.05 10.74
C ARG A 86 -4.22 2.04 10.63
N MET A 87 -4.58 1.65 9.42
CA MET A 87 -5.56 0.58 9.19
C MET A 87 -5.04 -0.76 9.74
N ASP A 88 -3.80 -1.12 9.46
CA ASP A 88 -3.15 -2.34 9.97
C ASP A 88 -3.08 -2.33 11.50
N TYR A 89 -2.73 -1.19 12.11
CA TYR A 89 -2.79 -1.01 13.56
C TYR A 89 -4.18 -1.33 14.12
N GLY A 90 -5.24 -0.80 13.49
CA GLY A 90 -6.62 -1.08 13.90
C GLY A 90 -7.00 -2.56 13.81
N ILE A 91 -6.54 -3.25 12.77
CA ILE A 91 -6.71 -4.71 12.63
C ILE A 91 -5.95 -5.43 13.76
N GLY A 92 -4.73 -4.98 14.06
CA GLY A 92 -3.93 -5.50 15.16
C GLY A 92 -4.63 -5.43 16.52
N GLU A 93 -5.30 -4.32 16.82
CA GLU A 93 -6.07 -4.16 18.06
C GLU A 93 -7.25 -5.14 18.14
N ILE A 94 -7.93 -5.39 17.01
CA ILE A 94 -9.00 -6.41 16.95
C ILE A 94 -8.42 -7.80 17.24
N VAL A 95 -7.32 -8.18 16.60
CA VAL A 95 -6.66 -9.47 16.80
C VAL A 95 -6.20 -9.61 18.26
N LYS A 96 -5.63 -8.56 18.81
CA LYS A 96 -5.21 -8.52 20.23
C LYS A 96 -6.40 -8.79 21.16
N LYS A 97 -7.53 -8.11 20.91
CA LYS A 97 -8.74 -8.31 21.72
C LYS A 97 -9.26 -9.74 21.65
N LEU A 98 -9.28 -10.35 20.46
CA LEU A 98 -9.67 -11.75 20.30
C LEU A 98 -8.78 -12.71 21.09
N LYS A 99 -7.47 -12.44 21.18
CA LYS A 99 -6.52 -13.21 21.96
C LYS A 99 -6.75 -13.04 23.47
N GLU A 100 -6.95 -11.81 23.92
CA GLU A 100 -7.26 -11.50 25.32
C GLU A 100 -8.54 -12.19 25.81
N ASP A 101 -9.55 -12.27 24.94
CA ASP A 101 -10.83 -12.93 25.23
C ASP A 101 -10.75 -14.47 25.09
N GLY A 102 -9.61 -15.01 24.69
CA GLY A 102 -9.40 -16.46 24.55
C GLY A 102 -10.17 -17.14 23.40
N ILE A 103 -10.65 -16.36 22.44
CA ILE A 103 -11.46 -16.85 21.32
C ILE A 103 -10.74 -16.80 19.96
N TYR A 104 -9.50 -16.32 19.91
CA TYR A 104 -8.74 -16.18 18.69
C TYR A 104 -8.63 -17.48 17.89
N GLU A 105 -8.25 -18.58 18.54
CA GLU A 105 -8.08 -19.89 17.88
C GLU A 105 -9.40 -20.51 17.37
N ASN A 106 -10.53 -19.98 17.83
CA ASN A 106 -11.87 -20.37 17.37
C ASN A 106 -12.55 -19.29 16.52
N THR A 107 -11.76 -18.40 15.93
CA THR A 107 -12.26 -17.28 15.10
C THR A 107 -11.69 -17.37 13.70
N LEU A 108 -12.55 -17.41 12.70
CA LEU A 108 -12.14 -17.31 11.30
C LEU A 108 -12.11 -15.83 10.90
N ILE A 109 -10.96 -15.38 10.40
CA ILE A 109 -10.73 -14.01 9.96
C ILE A 109 -10.52 -13.98 8.45
N PHE A 110 -11.35 -13.20 7.75
CA PHE A 110 -11.16 -12.89 6.34
C PHE A 110 -10.68 -11.44 6.19
N TYR A 111 -9.60 -11.25 5.45
CA TYR A 111 -9.13 -9.95 5.01
C TYR A 111 -9.30 -9.86 3.50
N LEU A 112 -10.11 -8.92 3.05
CA LEU A 112 -10.51 -8.78 1.65
C LEU A 112 -10.46 -7.32 1.23
N GLN A 113 -10.13 -7.07 -0.03
CA GLN A 113 -10.37 -5.82 -0.73
C GLN A 113 -11.54 -6.02 -1.70
N ASP A 114 -12.40 -5.02 -1.81
CA ASP A 114 -13.55 -5.03 -2.73
C ASP A 114 -13.12 -4.73 -4.18
N ASN A 115 -12.02 -4.00 -4.35
CA ASN A 115 -11.43 -3.66 -5.64
C ASN A 115 -9.92 -3.41 -5.51
N GLY A 116 -9.27 -3.17 -6.63
CA GLY A 116 -7.89 -2.69 -6.68
C GLY A 116 -7.77 -1.22 -6.28
N ALA A 117 -6.56 -0.67 -6.40
CA ALA A 117 -6.34 0.76 -6.20
C ALA A 117 -7.22 1.58 -7.15
N CYS A 118 -7.60 2.78 -6.70
CA CYS A 118 -8.40 3.71 -7.49
C CYS A 118 -7.72 4.02 -8.81
N SER A 119 -8.45 3.91 -9.92
CA SER A 119 -7.95 4.22 -11.27
C SER A 119 -8.08 5.70 -11.64
N GLU A 120 -8.68 6.51 -10.79
CA GLU A 120 -8.69 7.95 -10.98
C GLU A 120 -7.26 8.48 -11.01
N ALA A 121 -7.00 9.44 -11.89
CA ALA A 121 -5.66 9.94 -12.19
C ALA A 121 -5.04 10.72 -11.02
N VAL A 122 -4.66 10.00 -10.01
CA VAL A 122 -3.86 10.48 -8.89
C VAL A 122 -2.59 9.67 -8.89
N SER A 123 -1.47 10.33 -9.10
CA SER A 123 -0.15 9.72 -9.31
C SER A 123 0.21 8.66 -8.28
N TYR A 124 -0.25 8.78 -7.04
CA TYR A 124 0.05 7.85 -5.96
C TYR A 124 -0.74 6.54 -5.99
N THR A 125 -1.92 6.48 -6.62
CA THR A 125 -2.74 5.25 -6.62
C THR A 125 -2.13 4.11 -7.43
N HIS A 126 -1.30 4.44 -8.41
CA HIS A 126 -0.61 3.48 -9.23
C HIS A 126 0.64 2.86 -8.58
N LEU A 127 1.01 3.36 -7.38
CA LEU A 127 2.26 2.98 -6.70
C LEU A 127 2.12 1.77 -5.78
N THR A 128 0.95 1.52 -5.30
CA THR A 128 0.77 0.70 -4.10
C THR A 128 0.34 -0.72 -4.39
N LEU A 129 -0.13 -1.00 -5.59
CA LEU A 129 -0.51 -2.36 -5.95
C LEU A 129 0.41 -2.90 -7.06
N PRO A 130 1.08 -4.04 -6.84
CA PRO A 130 1.43 -4.86 -7.96
C PRO A 130 0.11 -5.26 -8.60
N THR A 131 -0.16 -4.80 -9.80
CA THR A 131 -1.20 -5.40 -10.61
C THR A 131 -0.71 -6.81 -10.92
N ILE A 132 -1.05 -7.75 -10.05
CA ILE A 132 -0.85 -9.15 -10.33
C ILE A 132 -1.97 -9.49 -11.28
N TYR A 133 -1.68 -9.49 -12.56
CA TYR A 133 -2.53 -10.21 -13.49
C TYR A 133 -2.35 -11.69 -13.20
N SER A 134 -3.30 -12.27 -12.47
CA SER A 134 -3.46 -13.71 -12.50
C SER A 134 -3.96 -14.10 -13.88
N VAL A 135 -3.14 -14.81 -14.61
CA VAL A 135 -3.53 -15.57 -15.80
C VAL A 135 -4.22 -16.83 -15.35
#